data_33351d4a2cae14ed1bef022873ccae70
#
_entry.id   33351d4a2cae14ed1bef022873ccae70
#
_cell.length_a   1.000
_cell.length_b   1.000
_cell.length_c   1.000
_cell.angle_alpha   90.00
_cell.angle_beta   90.00
_cell.angle_gamma   90.00
#
_symmetry.space_group_name_H-M   'P 1'
#
loop_
_entity.id
_entity.type
_entity.pdbx_description
1 polymer ?
#
loop_
_entity_poly.entity_id
_entity_poly.type
_entity_poly.pdbx_seq_one_letter_code
_entity_poly.pdbx_strand_id
1 'polypeptide(L)'
;MNPWISAARPRTLPLALSSILMGNFLAAAAHSFSWPICLLTILTTILLQILSNLANDYGDAVNGKDTDARIGPARAVQSGAISAASMRRAVGFFSILSLASGLGLLYVALQNANLQTFLSFLGLGILAIVAAITYTAGKKPYGYAGLGDLSVLIFFGWVGVLGAYYLQTQQIDWALLLPASSCGLFAVGVLNLNNLRDIDSDALTGKRSIPVRLGRKKAVVYHWLLLILGMICSVFYLFLFQNSPFQWLFLLSFPLFIRNGMVVSANKNPRDLDPYLKQMALSTLLFVLLFGIGFLLA
;
A
#
# COMPACT_ATOMS: atom_id res chain seq x y z
N MET A 1 -22.95 10.04 2.74
CA MET A 1 -22.23 8.75 2.93
C MET A 1 -22.01 8.56 4.43
N ASN A 2 -22.11 7.32 4.95
CA ASN A 2 -21.84 7.06 6.37
C ASN A 2 -20.40 7.51 6.72
N PRO A 3 -20.17 8.34 7.78
CA PRO A 3 -18.85 8.84 8.14
C PRO A 3 -17.80 7.75 8.38
N TRP A 4 -18.19 6.59 8.91
CA TRP A 4 -17.30 5.45 9.12
C TRP A 4 -16.83 4.82 7.81
N ILE A 5 -17.70 4.70 6.81
CA ILE A 5 -17.31 4.21 5.47
C ILE A 5 -16.35 5.21 4.81
N SER A 6 -16.62 6.51 4.97
CA SER A 6 -15.72 7.55 4.47
C SER A 6 -14.34 7.48 5.13
N ALA A 7 -14.28 7.29 6.46
CA ALA A 7 -13.03 7.17 7.22
C ALA A 7 -12.25 5.89 6.87
N ALA A 8 -12.93 4.76 6.62
CA ALA A 8 -12.33 3.50 6.18
C ALA A 8 -11.71 3.57 4.77
N ARG A 9 -12.08 4.57 3.95
CA ARG A 9 -11.54 4.85 2.60
C ARG A 9 -11.50 3.62 1.68
N PRO A 10 -12.63 3.03 1.27
CA PRO A 10 -12.65 1.84 0.39
C PRO A 10 -11.84 2.01 -0.91
N ARG A 11 -11.66 3.25 -1.37
CA ARG A 11 -10.88 3.60 -2.56
C ARG A 11 -9.38 3.24 -2.45
N THR A 12 -8.86 2.97 -1.24
CA THR A 12 -7.46 2.57 -1.03
C THR A 12 -7.28 1.05 -1.00
N LEU A 13 -8.37 0.27 -0.89
CA LEU A 13 -8.32 -1.19 -0.88
C LEU A 13 -7.70 -1.81 -2.13
N PRO A 14 -7.98 -1.33 -3.37
CA PRO A 14 -7.35 -1.88 -4.57
C PRO A 14 -5.82 -1.89 -4.48
N LEU A 15 -5.23 -0.83 -3.92
CA LEU A 15 -3.78 -0.72 -3.74
C LEU A 15 -3.26 -1.72 -2.70
N ALA A 16 -3.92 -1.82 -1.54
CA ALA A 16 -3.53 -2.73 -0.47
C ALA A 16 -3.62 -4.20 -0.91
N LEU A 17 -4.67 -4.55 -1.66
CA LEU A 17 -4.87 -5.91 -2.16
C LEU A 17 -3.90 -6.27 -3.28
N SER A 18 -3.38 -5.30 -4.05
CA SER A 18 -2.44 -5.55 -5.15
C SER A 18 -1.24 -6.38 -4.68
N SER A 19 -0.61 -6.01 -3.57
CA SER A 19 0.57 -6.73 -3.04
C SER A 19 0.25 -8.16 -2.65
N ILE A 20 -0.86 -8.35 -1.95
CA ILE A 20 -1.30 -9.67 -1.47
C ILE A 20 -1.68 -10.58 -2.63
N LEU A 21 -2.38 -10.03 -3.63
CA LEU A 21 -2.75 -10.79 -4.83
C LEU A 21 -1.51 -11.16 -5.64
N MET A 22 -0.51 -10.28 -5.78
CA MET A 22 0.75 -10.60 -6.44
C MET A 22 1.42 -11.82 -5.80
N GLY A 23 1.58 -11.84 -4.47
CA GLY A 23 2.19 -12.96 -3.76
C GLY A 23 1.38 -14.26 -3.91
N ASN A 24 0.05 -14.19 -3.84
CA ASN A 24 -0.83 -15.35 -4.04
C ASN A 24 -0.79 -15.88 -5.49
N PHE A 25 -0.75 -15.01 -6.51
CA PHE A 25 -0.63 -15.43 -7.91
C PHE A 25 0.71 -16.11 -8.17
N LEU A 26 1.81 -15.57 -7.66
CA LEU A 26 3.13 -16.18 -7.77
C LEU A 26 3.20 -17.54 -7.09
N ALA A 27 2.56 -17.69 -5.93
CA ALA A 27 2.46 -18.98 -5.25
C ALA A 27 1.60 -19.99 -6.04
N ALA A 28 0.51 -19.54 -6.64
CA ALA A 28 -0.32 -20.38 -7.50
C ALA A 28 0.42 -20.83 -8.76
N ALA A 29 1.22 -19.95 -9.38
CA ALA A 29 2.08 -20.28 -10.50
C ALA A 29 3.20 -21.26 -10.09
N ALA A 30 3.63 -21.26 -8.83
CA ALA A 30 4.54 -22.25 -8.24
C ALA A 30 3.82 -23.54 -7.79
N HIS A 31 2.57 -23.76 -8.22
CA HIS A 31 1.73 -24.91 -7.85
C HIS A 31 1.52 -25.10 -6.34
N SER A 32 1.61 -24.01 -5.57
CA SER A 32 1.43 -24.01 -4.11
C SER A 32 0.41 -22.96 -3.74
N PHE A 33 -0.89 -23.33 -3.72
CA PHE A 33 -1.99 -22.41 -3.46
C PHE A 33 -3.04 -23.02 -2.54
N SER A 34 -3.43 -22.26 -1.53
CA SER A 34 -4.48 -22.60 -0.56
C SER A 34 -5.50 -21.46 -0.47
N TRP A 35 -6.77 -21.75 -0.76
CA TRP A 35 -7.85 -20.78 -0.62
C TRP A 35 -8.02 -20.22 0.80
N PRO A 36 -7.96 -21.04 1.89
CA PRO A 36 -8.02 -20.52 3.25
C PRO A 36 -6.93 -19.48 3.55
N ILE A 37 -5.68 -19.75 3.13
CA ILE A 37 -4.56 -18.82 3.32
C ILE A 37 -4.78 -17.54 2.51
N CYS A 38 -5.21 -17.65 1.25
CA CYS A 38 -5.52 -16.50 0.39
C CYS A 38 -6.62 -15.62 1.00
N LEU A 39 -7.72 -16.20 1.45
CA LEU A 39 -8.84 -15.44 2.03
C LEU A 39 -8.45 -14.78 3.36
N LEU A 40 -7.65 -15.46 4.20
CA LEU A 40 -7.16 -14.89 5.45
C LEU A 40 -6.12 -13.79 5.22
N THR A 41 -5.23 -13.91 4.22
CA THR A 41 -4.31 -12.81 3.85
C THR A 41 -5.07 -11.59 3.34
N ILE A 42 -6.10 -11.78 2.52
CA ILE A 42 -6.99 -10.71 2.05
C ILE A 42 -7.71 -10.05 3.22
N LEU A 43 -8.35 -10.83 4.12
CA LEU A 43 -9.06 -10.31 5.28
C LEU A 43 -8.13 -9.50 6.19
N THR A 44 -6.97 -10.06 6.55
CA THR A 44 -5.98 -9.39 7.41
C THR A 44 -5.53 -8.08 6.78
N THR A 45 -5.29 -8.06 5.47
CA THR A 45 -4.87 -6.85 4.75
C THR A 45 -5.97 -5.79 4.72
N ILE A 46 -7.22 -6.17 4.51
CA ILE A 46 -8.36 -5.24 4.58
C ILE A 46 -8.45 -4.61 5.96
N LEU A 47 -8.33 -5.41 7.03
CA LEU A 47 -8.39 -4.92 8.41
C LEU A 47 -7.22 -3.96 8.71
N LEU A 48 -5.99 -4.29 8.31
CA LEU A 48 -4.81 -3.42 8.44
C LEU A 48 -4.95 -2.13 7.64
N GLN A 49 -5.51 -2.18 6.43
CA GLN A 49 -5.74 -0.99 5.61
C GLN A 49 -6.78 -0.06 6.23
N ILE A 50 -7.87 -0.62 6.78
CA ILE A 50 -8.88 0.16 7.51
C ILE A 50 -8.24 0.76 8.77
N LEU A 51 -7.51 -0.03 9.55
CA LEU A 51 -6.77 0.44 10.72
C LEU A 51 -5.87 1.65 10.37
N SER A 52 -5.07 1.53 9.31
CA SER A 52 -4.18 2.60 8.84
C SER A 52 -4.96 3.87 8.50
N ASN A 53 -6.10 3.75 7.80
CA ASN A 53 -6.93 4.90 7.42
C ASN A 53 -7.55 5.58 8.64
N LEU A 54 -8.05 4.81 9.62
CA LEU A 54 -8.63 5.34 10.86
C LEU A 54 -7.54 5.99 11.74
N ALA A 55 -6.37 5.36 11.86
CA ALA A 55 -5.23 5.89 12.58
C ALA A 55 -4.71 7.20 11.96
N ASN A 56 -4.72 7.29 10.62
CA ASN A 56 -4.35 8.52 9.91
C ASN A 56 -5.37 9.65 10.13
N ASP A 57 -6.67 9.35 10.19
CA ASP A 57 -7.70 10.33 10.48
C ASP A 57 -7.55 10.85 11.93
N TYR A 58 -7.39 9.92 12.89
CA TYR A 58 -7.17 10.25 14.29
C TYR A 58 -5.87 11.05 14.51
N GLY A 59 -4.75 10.54 13.99
CA GLY A 59 -3.43 11.10 14.23
C GLY A 59 -3.24 12.49 13.64
N ASP A 60 -3.69 12.72 12.39
CA ASP A 60 -3.61 14.03 11.75
C ASP A 60 -4.47 15.07 12.49
N ALA A 61 -5.69 14.70 12.96
CA ALA A 61 -6.55 15.59 13.71
C ALA A 61 -5.95 15.97 15.07
N VAL A 62 -5.46 14.97 15.84
CA VAL A 62 -4.88 15.22 17.18
C VAL A 62 -3.58 16.03 17.11
N ASN A 63 -2.79 15.83 16.03
CA ASN A 63 -1.54 16.56 15.81
C ASN A 63 -1.74 17.91 15.08
N GLY A 64 -3.00 18.33 14.83
CA GLY A 64 -3.31 19.63 14.18
C GLY A 64 -2.81 19.72 12.74
N LYS A 65 -2.73 18.59 12.01
CA LYS A 65 -2.27 18.56 10.62
C LYS A 65 -3.40 18.65 9.61
N ASP A 66 -4.64 18.44 10.04
CA ASP A 66 -5.84 18.62 9.23
C ASP A 66 -6.34 20.06 9.38
N THR A 67 -6.04 20.90 8.41
CA THR A 67 -6.46 22.30 8.34
C THR A 67 -7.43 22.51 7.18
N ASP A 68 -8.14 23.65 7.15
CA ASP A 68 -9.05 24.02 6.04
C ASP A 68 -8.30 24.23 4.71
N ALA A 69 -6.98 24.44 4.78
CA ALA A 69 -6.12 24.54 3.59
C ALA A 69 -5.90 23.21 2.87
N ARG A 70 -6.30 22.07 3.47
CA ARG A 70 -6.14 20.75 2.88
C ARG A 70 -7.05 20.56 1.68
N ILE A 71 -6.49 20.07 0.57
CA ILE A 71 -7.21 19.89 -0.70
C ILE A 71 -7.98 18.56 -0.74
N GLY A 72 -7.48 17.53 -0.07
CA GLY A 72 -8.13 16.21 -0.05
C GLY A 72 -9.51 16.22 0.64
N PRO A 73 -10.28 15.14 0.52
CA PRO A 73 -11.59 15.04 1.15
C PRO A 73 -11.53 15.33 2.66
N ALA A 74 -12.57 16.00 3.18
CA ALA A 74 -12.67 16.30 4.61
C ALA A 74 -12.59 15.01 5.44
N ARG A 75 -11.81 15.04 6.51
CA ARG A 75 -11.65 13.90 7.42
C ARG A 75 -12.77 13.88 8.45
N ALA A 76 -13.12 12.67 8.89
CA ALA A 76 -14.27 12.49 9.77
C ALA A 76 -14.07 13.12 11.15
N VAL A 77 -12.84 13.13 11.69
CA VAL A 77 -12.52 13.79 12.96
C VAL A 77 -12.43 15.30 12.78
N GLN A 78 -11.76 15.78 11.73
CA GLN A 78 -11.65 17.21 11.42
C GLN A 78 -13.02 17.88 11.24
N SER A 79 -13.94 17.22 10.52
CA SER A 79 -15.29 17.73 10.26
C SER A 79 -16.24 17.62 11.48
N GLY A 80 -15.81 16.98 12.57
CA GLY A 80 -16.66 16.70 13.73
C GLY A 80 -17.68 15.57 13.52
N ALA A 81 -17.70 14.92 12.35
CA ALA A 81 -18.62 13.81 12.05
C ALA A 81 -18.37 12.56 12.92
N ILE A 82 -17.14 12.37 13.38
CA ILE A 82 -16.75 11.35 14.37
C ILE A 82 -15.87 12.02 15.42
N SER A 83 -16.19 11.81 16.71
CA SER A 83 -15.35 12.34 17.78
C SER A 83 -13.97 11.65 17.82
N ALA A 84 -12.91 12.39 18.22
CA ALA A 84 -11.58 11.84 18.39
C ALA A 84 -11.55 10.62 19.35
N ALA A 85 -12.37 10.66 20.42
CA ALA A 85 -12.51 9.55 21.37
C ALA A 85 -13.10 8.29 20.71
N SER A 86 -14.13 8.46 19.86
CA SER A 86 -14.72 7.34 19.10
C SER A 86 -13.76 6.79 18.06
N MET A 87 -13.03 7.67 17.36
CA MET A 87 -12.02 7.26 16.38
C MET A 87 -10.88 6.48 17.06
N ARG A 88 -10.40 6.92 18.23
CA ARG A 88 -9.38 6.19 19.01
C ARG A 88 -9.85 4.80 19.43
N ARG A 89 -11.14 4.66 19.84
CA ARG A 89 -11.71 3.34 20.16
C ARG A 89 -11.76 2.44 18.93
N ALA A 90 -12.14 2.98 17.77
CA ALA A 90 -12.16 2.24 16.51
C ALA A 90 -10.75 1.79 16.09
N VAL A 91 -9.73 2.63 16.25
CA VAL A 91 -8.31 2.23 16.04
C VAL A 91 -7.94 1.04 16.93
N GLY A 92 -8.26 1.10 18.24
CA GLY A 92 -8.04 -0.03 19.15
C GLY A 92 -8.77 -1.31 18.73
N PHE A 93 -10.05 -1.19 18.36
CA PHE A 93 -10.86 -2.31 17.90
C PHE A 93 -10.30 -2.97 16.62
N PHE A 94 -9.96 -2.17 15.60
CA PHE A 94 -9.36 -2.70 14.37
C PHE A 94 -7.94 -3.23 14.57
N SER A 95 -7.19 -2.74 15.57
CA SER A 95 -5.90 -3.34 15.95
C SER A 95 -6.08 -4.77 16.48
N ILE A 96 -7.08 -4.97 17.35
CA ILE A 96 -7.40 -6.31 17.89
C ILE A 96 -7.89 -7.23 16.77
N LEU A 97 -8.79 -6.77 15.89
CA LEU A 97 -9.27 -7.56 14.76
C LEU A 97 -8.14 -7.93 13.79
N SER A 98 -7.23 -7.00 13.48
CA SER A 98 -6.08 -7.28 12.63
C SER A 98 -5.15 -8.32 13.26
N LEU A 99 -4.90 -8.21 14.55
CA LEU A 99 -4.10 -9.19 15.29
C LEU A 99 -4.77 -10.57 15.32
N ALA A 100 -6.07 -10.63 15.61
CA ALA A 100 -6.83 -11.87 15.66
C ALA A 100 -6.88 -12.57 14.29
N SER A 101 -7.15 -11.80 13.21
CA SER A 101 -7.12 -12.31 11.84
C SER A 101 -5.71 -12.78 11.45
N GLY A 102 -4.67 -12.01 11.82
CA GLY A 102 -3.27 -12.41 11.59
C GLY A 102 -2.89 -13.68 12.33
N LEU A 103 -3.29 -13.84 13.59
CA LEU A 103 -3.07 -15.09 14.34
C LEU A 103 -3.79 -16.28 13.69
N GLY A 104 -5.04 -16.10 13.25
CA GLY A 104 -5.76 -17.11 12.49
C GLY A 104 -5.07 -17.51 11.19
N LEU A 105 -4.53 -16.50 10.46
CA LEU A 105 -3.74 -16.71 9.26
C LEU A 105 -2.47 -17.54 9.56
N LEU A 106 -1.71 -17.15 10.58
CA LEU A 106 -0.48 -17.85 10.95
C LEU A 106 -0.77 -19.28 11.44
N TYR A 107 -1.86 -19.46 12.19
CA TYR A 107 -2.29 -20.80 12.62
C TYR A 107 -2.56 -21.73 11.43
N VAL A 108 -3.27 -21.23 10.40
CA VAL A 108 -3.59 -22.03 9.20
C VAL A 108 -2.37 -22.22 8.30
N ALA A 109 -1.56 -21.17 8.11
CA ALA A 109 -0.47 -21.20 7.15
C ALA A 109 0.81 -21.87 7.69
N LEU A 110 1.06 -21.82 9.00
CA LEU A 110 2.31 -22.23 9.62
C LEU A 110 2.18 -23.44 10.56
N GLN A 111 1.18 -24.31 10.34
CA GLN A 111 0.92 -25.49 11.19
C GLN A 111 2.13 -26.41 11.36
N ASN A 112 2.93 -26.54 10.29
CA ASN A 112 4.12 -27.41 10.26
C ASN A 112 5.45 -26.62 10.35
N ALA A 113 5.39 -25.31 10.51
CA ALA A 113 6.57 -24.47 10.63
C ALA A 113 7.15 -24.53 12.05
N ASN A 114 8.45 -24.24 12.18
CA ASN A 114 9.07 -24.14 13.48
C ASN A 114 8.61 -22.86 14.22
N LEU A 115 8.79 -22.87 15.56
CA LEU A 115 8.40 -21.75 16.43
C LEU A 115 9.07 -20.42 16.01
N GLN A 116 10.31 -20.45 15.54
CA GLN A 116 11.04 -19.26 15.12
C GLN A 116 10.35 -18.58 13.93
N THR A 117 9.93 -19.35 12.93
CA THR A 117 9.18 -18.84 11.78
C THR A 117 7.85 -18.22 12.22
N PHE A 118 7.09 -18.93 13.07
CA PHE A 118 5.85 -18.40 13.63
C PHE A 118 6.05 -17.07 14.35
N LEU A 119 7.03 -16.98 15.25
CA LEU A 119 7.35 -15.76 16.01
C LEU A 119 7.84 -14.64 15.10
N SER A 120 8.58 -14.94 14.04
CA SER A 120 9.03 -13.93 13.05
C SER A 120 7.85 -13.29 12.33
N PHE A 121 6.90 -14.09 11.85
CA PHE A 121 5.69 -13.58 11.20
C PHE A 121 4.75 -12.87 12.18
N LEU A 122 4.61 -13.35 13.41
CA LEU A 122 3.88 -12.64 14.45
C LEU A 122 4.51 -11.27 14.72
N GLY A 123 5.84 -11.22 14.85
CA GLY A 123 6.58 -9.96 15.01
C GLY A 123 6.36 -9.00 13.85
N LEU A 124 6.38 -9.49 12.59
CA LEU A 124 6.06 -8.69 11.40
C LEU A 124 4.62 -8.15 11.43
N GLY A 125 3.65 -8.97 11.85
CA GLY A 125 2.26 -8.55 11.98
C GLY A 125 2.07 -7.47 13.05
N ILE A 126 2.70 -7.63 14.21
CA ILE A 126 2.70 -6.60 15.28
C ILE A 126 3.38 -5.32 14.77
N LEU A 127 4.52 -5.44 14.08
CA LEU A 127 5.22 -4.30 13.50
C LEU A 127 4.35 -3.56 12.47
N ALA A 128 3.59 -4.27 11.65
CA ALA A 128 2.67 -3.68 10.67
C ALA A 128 1.55 -2.87 11.38
N ILE A 129 0.97 -3.41 12.47
CA ILE A 129 -0.03 -2.68 13.29
C ILE A 129 0.59 -1.42 13.90
N VAL A 130 1.77 -1.55 14.52
CA VAL A 130 2.49 -0.42 15.13
C VAL A 130 2.85 0.63 14.06
N ALA A 131 3.35 0.22 12.92
CA ALA A 131 3.68 1.10 11.80
C ALA A 131 2.44 1.85 11.28
N ALA A 132 1.31 1.17 11.12
CA ALA A 132 0.05 1.79 10.69
C ALA A 132 -0.41 2.89 11.66
N ILE A 133 -0.27 2.69 12.97
CA ILE A 133 -0.67 3.65 14.00
C ILE A 133 0.35 4.81 14.08
N THR A 134 1.64 4.50 14.19
CA THR A 134 2.69 5.50 14.41
C THR A 134 3.05 6.30 13.15
N TYR A 135 2.46 5.97 12.01
CA TYR A 135 2.59 6.74 10.78
C TYR A 135 2.16 8.20 10.98
N THR A 136 1.03 8.44 11.66
CA THR A 136 0.49 9.77 11.94
C THR A 136 0.19 10.03 13.41
N ALA A 137 0.02 8.99 14.25
CA ALA A 137 -0.29 9.12 15.66
C ALA A 137 0.97 9.07 16.54
N GLY A 138 0.90 9.72 17.70
CA GLY A 138 2.00 9.81 18.67
C GLY A 138 2.74 11.15 18.64
N LYS A 139 3.79 11.28 19.45
CA LYS A 139 4.56 12.53 19.62
C LYS A 139 5.47 12.87 18.43
N LYS A 140 5.98 11.87 17.71
CA LYS A 140 6.89 12.00 16.57
C LYS A 140 6.47 11.03 15.46
N PRO A 141 5.37 11.29 14.74
CA PRO A 141 4.92 10.40 13.67
C PRO A 141 5.97 10.32 12.55
N TYR A 142 6.34 9.09 12.17
CA TYR A 142 7.41 8.92 11.18
C TYR A 142 6.98 9.33 9.76
N GLY A 143 5.67 9.30 9.45
CA GLY A 143 5.12 9.80 8.19
C GLY A 143 5.40 11.29 7.99
N TYR A 144 5.40 12.09 9.07
CA TYR A 144 5.73 13.51 9.01
C TYR A 144 7.24 13.78 8.85
N ALA A 145 8.06 12.77 9.16
CA ALA A 145 9.51 12.82 8.98
C ALA A 145 9.97 12.43 7.57
N GLY A 146 9.05 12.17 6.63
CA GLY A 146 9.35 11.77 5.26
C GLY A 146 9.78 10.31 5.10
N LEU A 147 9.52 9.47 6.09
CA LEU A 147 9.81 8.03 6.04
C LEU A 147 8.63 7.21 5.47
N GLY A 148 7.56 7.89 5.04
CA GLY A 148 6.37 7.26 4.49
C GLY A 148 6.65 6.43 3.25
N ASP A 149 7.44 6.94 2.32
CA ASP A 149 7.77 6.29 1.07
C ASP A 149 8.51 4.96 1.30
N LEU A 150 9.49 4.97 2.22
CA LEU A 150 10.21 3.75 2.60
C LEU A 150 9.28 2.73 3.26
N SER A 151 8.42 3.20 4.17
CA SER A 151 7.44 2.33 4.84
C SER A 151 6.47 1.69 3.84
N VAL A 152 5.96 2.47 2.88
CA VAL A 152 5.07 1.95 1.82
C VAL A 152 5.80 0.95 0.94
N LEU A 153 7.04 1.22 0.52
CA LEU A 153 7.83 0.27 -0.26
C LEU A 153 8.00 -1.07 0.48
N ILE A 154 8.33 -1.01 1.77
CA ILE A 154 8.54 -2.21 2.59
C ILE A 154 7.22 -2.97 2.77
N PHE A 155 6.16 -2.32 3.28
CA PHE A 155 4.94 -3.02 3.67
C PHE A 155 4.04 -3.37 2.47
N PHE A 156 3.90 -2.49 1.47
CA PHE A 156 3.08 -2.73 0.27
C PHE A 156 3.87 -3.38 -0.87
N GLY A 157 5.18 -3.45 -0.77
CA GLY A 157 6.02 -4.18 -1.70
C GLY A 157 6.50 -5.49 -1.07
N TRP A 158 7.60 -5.40 -0.36
CA TRP A 158 8.36 -6.58 0.06
C TRP A 158 7.61 -7.45 1.06
N VAL A 159 7.11 -6.89 2.16
CA VAL A 159 6.39 -7.67 3.19
C VAL A 159 5.08 -8.22 2.63
N GLY A 160 4.33 -7.41 1.89
CA GLY A 160 3.04 -7.83 1.32
C GLY A 160 3.20 -8.98 0.31
N VAL A 161 4.08 -8.83 -0.66
CA VAL A 161 4.25 -9.83 -1.73
C VAL A 161 4.98 -11.07 -1.23
N LEU A 162 6.19 -10.90 -0.64
CA LEU A 162 6.99 -12.03 -0.16
C LEU A 162 6.33 -12.74 1.01
N GLY A 163 5.67 -11.99 1.90
CA GLY A 163 4.93 -12.57 3.02
C GLY A 163 3.76 -13.43 2.55
N ALA A 164 2.94 -12.93 1.62
CA ALA A 164 1.83 -13.70 1.06
C ALA A 164 2.32 -14.95 0.30
N TYR A 165 3.39 -14.82 -0.49
CA TYR A 165 4.04 -15.94 -1.16
C TYR A 165 4.55 -16.98 -0.16
N TYR A 166 5.31 -16.56 0.85
CA TYR A 166 5.87 -17.46 1.86
C TYR A 166 4.79 -18.22 2.64
N LEU A 167 3.69 -17.54 3.01
CA LEU A 167 2.60 -18.18 3.75
C LEU A 167 1.90 -19.28 2.92
N GLN A 168 1.94 -19.20 1.60
CA GLN A 168 1.43 -20.23 0.70
C GLN A 168 2.42 -21.39 0.49
N THR A 169 3.71 -21.06 0.29
CA THR A 169 4.71 -22.00 -0.23
C THR A 169 5.67 -22.54 0.83
N GLN A 170 5.79 -21.86 1.97
CA GLN A 170 6.80 -22.08 3.01
C GLN A 170 8.26 -21.94 2.48
N GLN A 171 8.43 -21.25 1.34
CA GLN A 171 9.73 -21.05 0.70
C GLN A 171 10.01 -19.57 0.47
N ILE A 172 11.28 -19.18 0.50
CA ILE A 172 11.73 -17.84 0.13
C ILE A 172 12.34 -17.92 -1.27
N ASP A 173 11.81 -17.11 -2.18
CA ASP A 173 12.42 -16.87 -3.48
C ASP A 173 12.82 -15.39 -3.56
N TRP A 174 14.13 -15.12 -3.52
CA TRP A 174 14.65 -13.75 -3.54
C TRP A 174 14.45 -13.05 -4.89
N ALA A 175 14.24 -13.78 -5.97
CA ALA A 175 13.90 -13.18 -7.26
C ALA A 175 12.58 -12.43 -7.22
N LEU A 176 11.65 -12.81 -6.32
CA LEU A 176 10.38 -12.15 -6.10
C LEU A 176 10.53 -10.74 -5.50
N LEU A 177 11.72 -10.33 -5.06
CA LEU A 177 11.99 -8.92 -4.75
C LEU A 177 11.74 -8.00 -5.95
N LEU A 178 11.86 -8.49 -7.19
CA LEU A 178 11.59 -7.70 -8.39
C LEU A 178 10.10 -7.35 -8.53
N PRO A 179 9.16 -8.33 -8.64
CA PRO A 179 7.74 -8.01 -8.69
C PRO A 179 7.22 -7.36 -7.40
N ALA A 180 7.80 -7.68 -6.23
CA ALA A 180 7.49 -7.01 -4.97
C ALA A 180 7.89 -5.53 -5.01
N SER A 181 9.07 -5.20 -5.56
CA SER A 181 9.51 -3.81 -5.74
C SER A 181 8.62 -3.08 -6.74
N SER A 182 8.15 -3.73 -7.81
CA SER A 182 7.17 -3.12 -8.73
C SER A 182 5.91 -2.69 -8.00
N CYS A 183 5.29 -3.59 -7.21
CA CYS A 183 4.12 -3.27 -6.40
C CYS A 183 4.39 -2.14 -5.41
N GLY A 184 5.52 -2.21 -4.69
CA GLY A 184 5.91 -1.21 -3.71
C GLY A 184 6.15 0.17 -4.33
N LEU A 185 6.87 0.25 -5.45
CA LEU A 185 7.16 1.50 -6.15
C LEU A 185 5.89 2.15 -6.72
N PHE A 186 4.95 1.36 -7.26
CA PHE A 186 3.66 1.88 -7.68
C PHE A 186 2.82 2.35 -6.49
N ALA A 187 2.89 1.68 -5.34
CA ALA A 187 2.23 2.13 -4.12
C ALA A 187 2.84 3.44 -3.58
N VAL A 188 4.17 3.57 -3.62
CA VAL A 188 4.86 4.85 -3.33
C VAL A 188 4.44 5.92 -4.32
N GLY A 189 4.22 5.58 -5.60
CA GLY A 189 3.67 6.50 -6.61
C GLY A 189 2.31 7.09 -6.20
N VAL A 190 1.40 6.26 -5.63
CA VAL A 190 0.12 6.76 -5.08
C VAL A 190 0.35 7.70 -3.89
N LEU A 191 1.28 7.35 -2.98
CA LEU A 191 1.62 8.22 -1.86
C LEU A 191 2.23 9.54 -2.32
N ASN A 192 3.13 9.50 -3.31
CA ASN A 192 3.74 10.70 -3.89
C ASN A 192 2.70 11.63 -4.53
N LEU A 193 1.70 11.07 -5.24
CA LEU A 193 0.57 11.85 -5.77
C LEU A 193 -0.24 12.51 -4.66
N ASN A 194 -0.53 11.79 -3.59
CA ASN A 194 -1.23 12.34 -2.43
C ASN A 194 -0.46 13.53 -1.82
N ASN A 195 0.86 13.35 -1.64
CA ASN A 195 1.72 14.37 -1.07
C ASN A 195 1.95 15.55 -2.04
N LEU A 196 1.98 15.32 -3.36
CA LEU A 196 2.04 16.38 -4.39
C LEU A 196 0.76 17.23 -4.40
N ARG A 197 -0.41 16.59 -4.23
CA ARG A 197 -1.69 17.30 -4.11
C ARG A 197 -1.72 18.18 -2.87
N ASP A 198 -1.23 17.66 -1.76
CA ASP A 198 -1.32 18.32 -0.47
C ASP A 198 -0.03 19.13 -0.11
N ILE A 199 0.89 19.37 -1.07
CA ILE A 199 2.24 19.90 -0.83
C ILE A 199 2.27 21.23 -0.05
N ASP A 200 1.38 22.15 -0.40
CA ASP A 200 1.32 23.48 0.24
C ASP A 200 0.77 23.38 1.67
N SER A 201 -0.30 22.60 1.88
CA SER A 201 -0.89 22.39 3.21
C SER A 201 0.03 21.58 4.13
N ASP A 202 0.74 20.59 3.59
CA ASP A 202 1.73 19.81 4.33
C ASP A 202 2.91 20.69 4.78
N ALA A 203 3.39 21.58 3.91
CA ALA A 203 4.44 22.53 4.26
C ALA A 203 4.00 23.49 5.38
N LEU A 204 2.79 24.06 5.30
CA LEU A 204 2.22 24.95 6.32
C LEU A 204 2.07 24.25 7.68
N THR A 205 1.72 22.97 7.68
CA THR A 205 1.53 22.20 8.92
C THR A 205 2.83 21.54 9.43
N GLY A 206 3.96 21.77 8.74
CA GLY A 206 5.27 21.25 9.13
C GLY A 206 5.47 19.74 8.87
N LYS A 207 4.64 19.12 8.02
CA LYS A 207 4.93 17.79 7.48
C LYS A 207 6.07 17.88 6.48
N ARG A 208 7.03 16.99 6.57
CA ARG A 208 8.25 16.96 5.73
C ARG A 208 8.22 15.77 4.78
N SER A 209 7.09 15.60 4.05
CA SER A 209 6.97 14.58 3.00
C SER A 209 8.05 14.76 1.90
N ILE A 210 8.33 13.74 1.12
CA ILE A 210 9.33 13.80 0.04
C ILE A 210 9.02 14.97 -0.92
N PRO A 211 7.77 15.19 -1.41
CA PRO A 211 7.46 16.36 -2.23
C PRO A 211 7.72 17.71 -1.55
N VAL A 212 7.43 17.84 -0.24
CA VAL A 212 7.73 19.09 0.49
C VAL A 212 9.23 19.35 0.56
N ARG A 213 10.05 18.30 0.73
CA ARG A 213 11.52 18.42 0.77
C ARG A 213 12.13 18.73 -0.59
N LEU A 214 11.64 18.11 -1.65
CA LEU A 214 12.17 18.21 -3.01
C LEU A 214 11.66 19.46 -3.73
N GLY A 215 10.49 19.96 -3.36
CA GLY A 215 9.71 20.91 -4.13
C GLY A 215 9.01 20.24 -5.32
N ARG A 216 7.94 20.86 -5.81
CA ARG A 216 7.05 20.30 -6.84
C ARG A 216 7.78 19.78 -8.08
N LYS A 217 8.72 20.55 -8.66
CA LYS A 217 9.42 20.17 -9.89
C LYS A 217 10.19 18.84 -9.74
N LYS A 218 10.98 18.72 -8.67
CA LYS A 218 11.77 17.50 -8.41
C LYS A 218 10.86 16.32 -7.98
N ALA A 219 9.76 16.60 -7.28
CA ALA A 219 8.80 15.57 -6.89
C ALA A 219 8.04 14.95 -8.08
N VAL A 220 7.84 15.71 -9.17
CA VAL A 220 7.36 15.19 -10.46
C VAL A 220 8.40 14.26 -11.11
N VAL A 221 9.67 14.64 -11.12
CA VAL A 221 10.76 13.76 -11.60
C VAL A 221 10.82 12.48 -10.75
N TYR A 222 10.74 12.62 -9.43
CA TYR A 222 10.68 11.47 -8.52
C TYR A 222 9.49 10.56 -8.83
N HIS A 223 8.32 11.12 -9.16
CA HIS A 223 7.17 10.32 -9.58
C HIS A 223 7.48 9.47 -10.81
N TRP A 224 8.11 10.04 -11.84
CA TRP A 224 8.54 9.29 -13.02
C TRP A 224 9.55 8.19 -12.68
N LEU A 225 10.51 8.46 -11.79
CA LEU A 225 11.47 7.44 -11.34
C LEU A 225 10.77 6.25 -10.68
N LEU A 226 9.76 6.49 -9.83
CA LEU A 226 8.97 5.43 -9.21
C LEU A 226 8.25 4.56 -10.26
N LEU A 227 7.61 5.19 -11.26
CA LEU A 227 6.89 4.48 -12.31
C LEU A 227 7.86 3.67 -13.19
N ILE A 228 8.93 4.28 -13.67
CA ILE A 228 9.90 3.66 -14.56
C ILE A 228 10.61 2.50 -13.85
N LEU A 229 11.08 2.69 -12.62
CA LEU A 229 11.73 1.62 -11.85
C LEU A 229 10.77 0.47 -11.57
N GLY A 230 9.51 0.75 -11.24
CA GLY A 230 8.48 -0.28 -11.07
C GLY A 230 8.26 -1.09 -12.35
N MET A 231 8.17 -0.43 -13.51
CA MET A 231 8.05 -1.11 -14.80
C MET A 231 9.30 -1.93 -15.13
N ILE A 232 10.50 -1.39 -14.90
CA ILE A 232 11.78 -2.08 -15.14
C ILE A 232 11.88 -3.35 -14.27
N CYS A 233 11.55 -3.29 -12.99
CA CYS A 233 11.60 -4.45 -12.09
C CYS A 233 10.75 -5.60 -12.62
N SER A 234 9.52 -5.34 -13.07
CA SER A 234 8.64 -6.38 -13.59
C SER A 234 9.13 -6.97 -14.93
N VAL A 235 9.62 -6.11 -15.83
CA VAL A 235 10.20 -6.55 -17.10
C VAL A 235 11.47 -7.36 -16.87
N PHE A 236 12.32 -6.92 -15.95
CA PHE A 236 13.56 -7.64 -15.63
C PHE A 236 13.27 -9.01 -15.02
N TYR A 237 12.28 -9.12 -14.13
CA TYR A 237 11.81 -10.41 -13.62
C TYR A 237 11.39 -11.35 -14.74
N LEU A 238 10.64 -10.83 -15.72
CA LEU A 238 10.20 -11.63 -16.84
C LEU A 238 11.37 -12.14 -17.71
N PHE A 239 12.39 -11.30 -17.96
CA PHE A 239 13.57 -11.76 -18.70
C PHE A 239 14.32 -12.90 -18.03
N LEU A 240 14.25 -13.01 -16.70
CA LEU A 240 14.88 -14.09 -15.95
C LEU A 240 14.05 -15.38 -15.95
N PHE A 241 12.73 -15.28 -16.03
CA PHE A 241 11.81 -16.40 -15.78
C PHE A 241 10.76 -16.60 -16.89
N GLN A 242 10.95 -15.98 -18.05
CA GLN A 242 10.02 -16.14 -19.17
C GLN A 242 10.04 -17.56 -19.72
N ASN A 243 8.86 -18.18 -19.82
CA ASN A 243 8.62 -19.45 -20.48
C ASN A 243 7.39 -19.45 -21.40
N SER A 244 6.58 -18.36 -21.37
CA SER A 244 5.34 -18.22 -22.14
C SER A 244 5.08 -16.78 -22.57
N PRO A 245 4.50 -16.54 -23.77
CA PRO A 245 4.12 -15.21 -24.22
C PRO A 245 3.02 -14.57 -23.36
N PHE A 246 2.20 -15.36 -22.67
CA PHE A 246 1.14 -14.84 -21.78
C PHE A 246 1.70 -14.03 -20.63
N GLN A 247 2.92 -14.31 -20.19
CA GLN A 247 3.56 -13.56 -19.11
C GLN A 247 3.80 -12.08 -19.44
N TRP A 248 3.69 -11.67 -20.72
CA TRP A 248 3.78 -10.27 -21.15
C TRP A 248 2.47 -9.49 -20.99
N LEU A 249 1.36 -10.11 -20.57
CA LEU A 249 0.04 -9.46 -20.45
C LEU A 249 0.07 -8.20 -19.59
N PHE A 250 0.89 -8.16 -18.56
CA PHE A 250 0.97 -6.98 -17.68
C PHE A 250 1.44 -5.71 -18.38
N LEU A 251 2.13 -5.81 -19.51
CA LEU A 251 2.54 -4.64 -20.30
C LEU A 251 1.35 -3.81 -20.78
N LEU A 252 0.16 -4.43 -20.91
CA LEU A 252 -1.08 -3.72 -21.25
C LEU A 252 -1.48 -2.67 -20.20
N SER A 253 -0.96 -2.78 -18.98
CA SER A 253 -1.17 -1.78 -17.92
C SER A 253 -0.23 -0.57 -18.02
N PHE A 254 0.92 -0.69 -18.70
CA PHE A 254 1.95 0.35 -18.75
C PHE A 254 1.48 1.69 -19.33
N PRO A 255 0.66 1.73 -20.38
CA PRO A 255 0.10 3.00 -20.88
C PRO A 255 -0.64 3.80 -19.80
N LEU A 256 -1.26 3.14 -18.81
CA LEU A 256 -1.97 3.80 -17.72
C LEU A 256 -0.99 4.49 -16.76
N PHE A 257 0.15 3.88 -16.47
CA PHE A 257 1.21 4.48 -15.65
C PHE A 257 1.87 5.66 -16.38
N ILE A 258 2.16 5.50 -17.68
CA ILE A 258 2.72 6.56 -18.52
C ILE A 258 1.75 7.76 -18.57
N ARG A 259 0.45 7.51 -18.80
CA ARG A 259 -0.58 8.55 -18.76
C ARG A 259 -0.61 9.26 -17.41
N ASN A 260 -0.51 8.51 -16.30
CA ASN A 260 -0.46 9.09 -14.97
C ASN A 260 0.73 10.05 -14.83
N GLY A 261 1.93 9.61 -15.18
CA GLY A 261 3.14 10.44 -15.16
C GLY A 261 3.02 11.69 -16.03
N MET A 262 2.46 11.58 -17.27
CA MET A 262 2.24 12.71 -18.16
C MET A 262 1.28 13.74 -17.55
N VAL A 263 0.17 13.29 -16.97
CA VAL A 263 -0.80 14.20 -16.32
C VAL A 263 -0.18 14.90 -15.12
N VAL A 264 0.57 14.18 -14.29
CA VAL A 264 1.27 14.76 -13.14
C VAL A 264 2.26 15.82 -13.57
N SER A 265 2.96 15.60 -14.69
CA SER A 265 3.92 16.56 -15.27
C SER A 265 3.24 17.80 -15.84
N ALA A 266 2.13 17.63 -16.53
CA ALA A 266 1.40 18.73 -17.17
C ALA A 266 0.55 19.55 -16.19
N ASN A 267 0.20 18.96 -15.03
CA ASN A 267 -0.74 19.55 -14.09
C ASN A 267 -0.14 20.73 -13.34
N LYS A 268 -0.86 21.87 -13.31
CA LYS A 268 -0.48 23.08 -12.58
C LYS A 268 -1.29 23.28 -11.31
N ASN A 269 -2.51 22.72 -11.23
CA ASN A 269 -3.39 22.88 -10.09
C ASN A 269 -3.41 21.58 -9.26
N PRO A 270 -2.95 21.59 -7.99
CA PRO A 270 -2.91 20.39 -7.14
C PRO A 270 -4.24 19.66 -6.99
N ARG A 271 -5.38 20.38 -7.03
CA ARG A 271 -6.73 19.80 -6.90
C ARG A 271 -7.05 18.79 -8.00
N ASP A 272 -6.54 19.02 -9.20
CA ASP A 272 -6.81 18.17 -10.37
C ASP A 272 -6.09 16.81 -10.31
N LEU A 273 -5.22 16.60 -9.30
CA LEU A 273 -4.54 15.33 -9.06
C LEU A 273 -5.42 14.28 -8.34
N ASP A 274 -6.50 14.66 -7.66
CA ASP A 274 -7.31 13.73 -6.86
C ASP A 274 -7.89 12.54 -7.65
N PRO A 275 -8.44 12.68 -8.87
CA PRO A 275 -8.89 11.55 -9.69
C PRO A 275 -7.77 10.58 -10.06
N TYR A 276 -6.53 11.09 -10.21
CA TYR A 276 -5.38 10.30 -10.63
C TYR A 276 -4.77 9.44 -9.51
N LEU A 277 -5.07 9.75 -8.24
CA LEU A 277 -4.81 8.84 -7.11
C LEU A 277 -5.60 7.53 -7.26
N LYS A 278 -6.89 7.63 -7.57
CA LYS A 278 -7.75 6.46 -7.82
C LYS A 278 -7.30 5.70 -9.08
N GLN A 279 -7.02 6.44 -10.16
CA GLN A 279 -6.54 5.86 -11.40
C GLN A 279 -5.23 5.08 -11.16
N MET A 280 -4.26 5.63 -10.42
CA MET A 280 -2.99 4.98 -10.13
C MET A 280 -3.19 3.69 -9.30
N ALA A 281 -4.05 3.72 -8.26
CA ALA A 281 -4.37 2.55 -7.45
C ALA A 281 -5.03 1.43 -8.27
N LEU A 282 -5.96 1.78 -9.16
CA LEU A 282 -6.62 0.81 -10.04
C LEU A 282 -5.66 0.28 -11.13
N SER A 283 -4.74 1.12 -11.63
CA SER A 283 -3.70 0.68 -12.58
C SER A 283 -2.75 -0.33 -11.94
N THR A 284 -2.41 -0.13 -10.66
CA THR A 284 -1.59 -1.09 -9.90
C THR A 284 -2.32 -2.42 -9.72
N LEU A 285 -3.61 -2.38 -9.39
CA LEU A 285 -4.41 -3.61 -9.31
C LEU A 285 -4.50 -4.32 -10.67
N LEU A 286 -4.78 -3.59 -11.75
CA LEU A 286 -4.83 -4.15 -13.10
C LEU A 286 -3.48 -4.76 -13.50
N PHE A 287 -2.37 -4.08 -13.21
CA PHE A 287 -1.02 -4.62 -13.42
C PHE A 287 -0.86 -5.98 -12.73
N VAL A 288 -1.23 -6.08 -11.46
CA VAL A 288 -1.12 -7.33 -10.68
C VAL A 288 -2.00 -8.44 -11.24
N LEU A 289 -3.24 -8.11 -11.63
CA LEU A 289 -4.16 -9.10 -12.22
C LEU A 289 -3.62 -9.62 -13.56
N LEU A 290 -3.14 -8.75 -14.44
CA LEU A 290 -2.59 -9.14 -15.73
C LEU A 290 -1.27 -9.92 -15.55
N PHE A 291 -0.43 -9.52 -14.61
CA PHE A 291 0.79 -10.25 -14.26
C PHE A 291 0.46 -11.65 -13.76
N GLY A 292 -0.43 -11.75 -12.77
CA GLY A 292 -0.83 -13.03 -12.18
C GLY A 292 -1.50 -13.96 -13.17
N ILE A 293 -2.47 -13.47 -13.95
CA ILE A 293 -3.13 -14.26 -15.00
C ILE A 293 -2.09 -14.74 -16.02
N GLY A 294 -1.16 -13.87 -16.44
CA GLY A 294 -0.10 -14.23 -17.38
C GLY A 294 0.77 -15.39 -16.89
N PHE A 295 1.10 -15.41 -15.59
CA PHE A 295 1.87 -16.48 -14.97
C PHE A 295 1.07 -17.77 -14.74
N LEU A 296 -0.23 -17.67 -14.53
CA LEU A 296 -1.12 -18.84 -14.41
C LEU A 296 -1.42 -19.52 -15.74
N LEU A 297 -1.32 -18.78 -16.86
CA LEU A 297 -1.52 -19.32 -18.21
C LEU A 297 -0.22 -19.82 -18.85
N ALA A 298 0.90 -19.67 -18.17
CA ALA A 298 2.22 -20.08 -18.64
C ALA A 298 2.53 -21.53 -18.31
#